data_1ba0ae529654bc6e4de157157080b468
#
_entry.id   1ba0ae529654bc6e4de157157080b468
#
_cell.length_a   1.000
_cell.length_b   1.000
_cell.length_c   1.000
_cell.angle_alpha   90.00
_cell.angle_beta   90.00
_cell.angle_gamma   90.00
#
_symmetry.space_group_name_H-M   'P 1'
#
loop_
_entity.id
_entity.type
_entity.pdbx_description
1 polymer ?
#
loop_
_entity_poly.entity_id
_entity_poly.type
_entity_poly.pdbx_seq_one_letter_code
_entity_poly.pdbx_strand_id
1 'polypeptide(L)'
;SIEIVPMVSSGIVKINGVDPNTYIKPDNDSYWVIGSERRSSWVENIPEDNAILAGKWWDLSNPDQLQISLDAKVAKDFNIQLGDIFTLNVYGREIEGEVINFREVDYRDLSINFAMLFNPQFAKNIPHEYLATAKFNSNKFDETEMLEIMPSLSMIKIADYLSKVTAVLNKVFIAVTLISAVTIVIGLIVISSAIIVQGKVKEYQNLVFKILGFSKKQIVFSSLIEFIIIFKSVILIQYFLQ
;
A
#
# COMPACT_ATOMS: atom_id res chain seq x y z
N SER A 1 -18.89 5.58 -14.74
CA SER A 1 -19.06 4.12 -14.74
C SER A 1 -19.65 3.69 -13.41
N ILE A 2 -20.56 2.75 -13.43
CA ILE A 2 -21.14 2.10 -12.25
C ILE A 2 -20.73 0.64 -12.37
N GLU A 3 -20.18 0.08 -11.30
CA GLU A 3 -19.88 -1.32 -11.18
C GLU A 3 -20.73 -1.87 -10.03
N ILE A 4 -21.43 -2.98 -10.25
CA ILE A 4 -22.31 -3.62 -9.26
C ILE A 4 -21.92 -5.09 -9.18
N VAL A 5 -21.61 -5.56 -7.98
CA VAL A 5 -21.26 -6.96 -7.71
C VAL A 5 -22.11 -7.52 -6.58
N PRO A 6 -22.55 -8.77 -6.66
CA PRO A 6 -23.19 -9.45 -5.55
C PRO A 6 -22.18 -9.72 -4.44
N MET A 7 -22.65 -9.73 -3.20
CA MET A 7 -21.78 -9.87 -2.03
C MET A 7 -22.44 -10.76 -0.99
N VAL A 8 -21.68 -11.73 -0.49
CA VAL A 8 -22.07 -12.67 0.57
C VAL A 8 -21.13 -12.53 1.75
N SER A 9 -21.68 -12.46 2.96
CA SER A 9 -20.89 -12.59 4.18
C SER A 9 -20.58 -14.06 4.43
N SER A 10 -19.31 -14.42 4.52
CA SER A 10 -18.83 -15.77 4.78
C SER A 10 -17.63 -15.78 5.71
N GLY A 11 -17.54 -16.75 6.60
CA GLY A 11 -16.40 -16.94 7.51
C GLY A 11 -15.81 -18.32 7.34
N ILE A 12 -14.47 -18.44 7.27
CA ILE A 12 -13.78 -19.73 7.20
C ILE A 12 -13.82 -20.34 8.61
N VAL A 13 -14.50 -21.48 8.76
CA VAL A 13 -14.64 -22.21 10.02
C VAL A 13 -13.62 -23.34 10.13
N LYS A 14 -13.37 -24.05 9.01
CA LYS A 14 -12.39 -25.14 8.95
C LYS A 14 -11.69 -25.13 7.57
N ILE A 15 -10.48 -25.61 7.56
CA ILE A 15 -9.72 -25.94 6.36
C ILE A 15 -9.33 -27.42 6.45
N ASN A 16 -9.81 -28.24 5.52
CA ASN A 16 -9.65 -29.71 5.58
C ASN A 16 -10.09 -30.31 6.92
N GLY A 17 -11.19 -29.78 7.49
CA GLY A 17 -11.73 -30.23 8.77
C GLY A 17 -10.98 -29.74 10.02
N VAL A 18 -9.91 -28.94 9.87
CA VAL A 18 -9.06 -28.45 10.96
C VAL A 18 -9.31 -26.94 11.18
N ASP A 19 -9.11 -26.48 12.43
CA ASP A 19 -9.23 -25.05 12.78
C ASP A 19 -8.25 -24.21 11.94
N PRO A 20 -8.70 -23.17 11.24
CA PRO A 20 -7.84 -22.32 10.41
C PRO A 20 -6.71 -21.63 11.17
N ASN A 21 -6.86 -21.41 12.49
CA ASN A 21 -5.81 -20.84 13.33
C ASN A 21 -4.53 -21.72 13.42
N THR A 22 -4.64 -23.00 13.04
CA THR A 22 -3.47 -23.88 12.97
C THR A 22 -2.60 -23.67 11.74
N TYR A 23 -3.15 -23.05 10.69
CA TYR A 23 -2.48 -22.79 9.41
C TYR A 23 -1.67 -21.50 9.42
N ILE A 24 -2.06 -20.51 10.24
CA ILE A 24 -1.48 -19.17 10.20
C ILE A 24 -1.42 -18.55 11.60
N LYS A 25 -0.38 -17.77 11.86
CA LYS A 25 -0.23 -17.02 13.11
C LYS A 25 -0.89 -15.65 13.04
N PRO A 26 -1.33 -15.07 14.18
CA PRO A 26 -1.99 -13.78 14.23
C PRO A 26 -1.16 -12.58 13.73
N ASP A 27 0.17 -12.72 13.68
CA ASP A 27 1.10 -11.68 13.21
C ASP A 27 1.31 -11.69 11.69
N ASN A 28 0.72 -12.66 10.97
CA ASN A 28 0.78 -12.72 9.52
C ASN A 28 -0.22 -11.73 8.88
N ASP A 29 0.21 -11.08 7.81
CA ASP A 29 -0.59 -10.11 7.05
C ASP A 29 -1.92 -10.67 6.53
N SER A 30 -2.01 -11.99 6.25
CA SER A 30 -3.22 -12.64 5.74
C SER A 30 -4.16 -13.17 6.85
N TYR A 31 -3.78 -13.04 8.13
CA TYR A 31 -4.62 -13.51 9.25
C TYR A 31 -6.02 -12.92 9.27
N TRP A 32 -6.17 -11.70 8.71
CA TRP A 32 -7.45 -11.02 8.60
C TRP A 32 -8.54 -11.85 7.89
N VAL A 33 -8.15 -12.82 7.05
CA VAL A 33 -9.12 -13.65 6.28
C VAL A 33 -9.95 -14.55 7.19
N ILE A 34 -9.39 -15.00 8.33
CA ILE A 34 -10.07 -15.89 9.28
C ILE A 34 -10.59 -15.19 10.54
N GLY A 35 -10.12 -13.98 10.81
CA GLY A 35 -10.41 -13.26 12.08
C GLY A 35 -11.87 -12.84 12.28
N SER A 36 -12.70 -12.85 11.25
CA SER A 36 -14.14 -12.53 11.28
C SER A 36 -14.80 -12.95 9.97
N GLU A 37 -16.12 -12.83 9.88
CA GLU A 37 -16.82 -12.94 8.60
C GLU A 37 -16.26 -11.98 7.58
N ARG A 38 -16.05 -12.47 6.36
CA ARG A 38 -15.52 -11.71 5.21
C ARG A 38 -16.56 -11.67 4.10
N ARG A 39 -16.43 -10.64 3.31
CA ARG A 39 -17.23 -10.51 2.11
C ARG A 39 -16.59 -11.30 0.99
N SER A 40 -17.37 -12.14 0.37
CA SER A 40 -17.06 -12.90 -0.83
C SER A 40 -18.05 -12.53 -1.92
N SER A 41 -17.72 -12.81 -3.15
CA SER A 41 -18.57 -12.53 -4.31
C SER A 41 -18.60 -13.73 -5.24
N TRP A 42 -19.38 -13.65 -6.30
CA TRP A 42 -19.28 -14.57 -7.43
C TRP A 42 -19.31 -13.82 -8.76
N VAL A 43 -18.61 -14.35 -9.71
CA VAL A 43 -18.52 -13.78 -11.07
C VAL A 43 -18.48 -14.92 -12.10
N GLU A 44 -19.02 -14.67 -13.30
CA GLU A 44 -19.01 -15.66 -14.38
C GLU A 44 -17.63 -15.73 -15.04
N ASN A 45 -17.03 -14.58 -15.28
CA ASN A 45 -15.74 -14.45 -15.96
C ASN A 45 -14.67 -13.99 -14.99
N ILE A 46 -13.42 -14.25 -15.34
CA ILE A 46 -12.26 -13.73 -14.60
C ILE A 46 -12.32 -12.20 -14.63
N PRO A 47 -12.26 -11.50 -13.47
CA PRO A 47 -12.16 -10.05 -13.45
C PRO A 47 -10.94 -9.54 -14.21
N GLU A 48 -11.06 -8.37 -14.88
CA GLU A 48 -10.01 -7.85 -15.78
C GLU A 48 -8.66 -7.66 -15.07
N ASP A 49 -8.68 -7.27 -13.78
CA ASP A 49 -7.48 -7.02 -12.97
C ASP A 49 -6.99 -8.28 -12.22
N ASN A 50 -7.45 -9.48 -12.59
CA ASN A 50 -7.07 -10.73 -11.96
C ASN A 50 -6.47 -11.70 -12.98
N ALA A 51 -5.39 -12.39 -12.57
CA ALA A 51 -4.75 -13.44 -13.35
C ALA A 51 -4.77 -14.79 -12.61
N ILE A 52 -5.10 -15.88 -13.31
CA ILE A 52 -5.02 -17.22 -12.73
C ILE A 52 -3.55 -17.67 -12.71
N LEU A 53 -3.03 -17.94 -11.51
CA LEU A 53 -1.66 -18.42 -11.32
C LEU A 53 -1.57 -19.94 -11.26
N ALA A 54 -2.61 -20.61 -10.76
CA ALA A 54 -2.68 -22.06 -10.69
C ALA A 54 -4.13 -22.54 -10.74
N GLY A 55 -4.36 -23.76 -11.25
CA GLY A 55 -5.70 -24.32 -11.38
C GLY A 55 -6.42 -23.87 -12.65
N LYS A 56 -7.74 -24.02 -12.66
CA LYS A 56 -8.61 -23.64 -13.77
C LYS A 56 -9.77 -22.82 -13.26
N TRP A 57 -10.39 -22.02 -14.12
CA TRP A 57 -11.63 -21.33 -13.81
C TRP A 57 -12.79 -22.34 -13.62
N TRP A 58 -13.98 -21.87 -13.33
CA TRP A 58 -15.13 -22.67 -12.92
C TRP A 58 -15.38 -23.90 -13.82
N ASP A 59 -15.61 -25.04 -13.17
CA ASP A 59 -16.25 -26.18 -13.82
C ASP A 59 -17.78 -26.04 -13.71
N LEU A 60 -18.43 -25.69 -14.80
CA LEU A 60 -19.88 -25.47 -14.85
C LEU A 60 -20.68 -26.79 -14.95
N SER A 61 -20.02 -27.94 -15.08
CA SER A 61 -20.65 -29.24 -15.17
C SER A 61 -21.17 -29.78 -13.82
N ASN A 62 -20.68 -29.21 -12.70
CA ASN A 62 -21.07 -29.58 -11.35
C ASN A 62 -21.69 -28.38 -10.60
N PRO A 63 -22.98 -28.07 -10.83
CA PRO A 63 -23.63 -26.88 -10.26
C PRO A 63 -23.88 -26.97 -8.75
N ASP A 64 -23.90 -28.16 -8.17
CA ASP A 64 -24.23 -28.39 -6.77
C ASP A 64 -23.00 -28.30 -5.83
N GLN A 65 -21.80 -28.20 -6.40
CA GLN A 65 -20.56 -28.07 -5.65
C GLN A 65 -20.12 -26.63 -5.58
N LEU A 66 -19.83 -26.12 -4.37
CA LEU A 66 -19.21 -24.82 -4.20
C LEU A 66 -17.74 -24.90 -4.60
N GLN A 67 -17.39 -24.12 -5.59
CA GLN A 67 -16.00 -23.95 -6.06
C GLN A 67 -15.48 -22.58 -5.62
N ILE A 68 -14.25 -22.55 -5.11
CA ILE A 68 -13.61 -21.36 -4.56
C ILE A 68 -12.40 -20.98 -5.41
N SER A 69 -12.38 -19.75 -5.86
CA SER A 69 -11.19 -19.08 -6.39
C SER A 69 -10.58 -18.24 -5.27
N LEU A 70 -9.34 -18.53 -4.88
CA LEU A 70 -8.66 -17.93 -3.74
C LEU A 70 -7.56 -16.97 -4.19
N ASP A 71 -7.37 -15.88 -3.45
CA ASP A 71 -6.20 -15.01 -3.60
C ASP A 71 -4.91 -15.80 -3.38
N ALA A 72 -3.97 -15.70 -4.31
CA ALA A 72 -2.72 -16.45 -4.30
C ALA A 72 -1.83 -16.10 -3.09
N LYS A 73 -1.86 -14.84 -2.61
CA LYS A 73 -1.13 -14.46 -1.39
C LYS A 73 -1.71 -15.17 -0.18
N VAL A 74 -3.03 -15.19 -0.06
CA VAL A 74 -3.72 -15.91 1.02
C VAL A 74 -3.41 -17.41 0.93
N ALA A 75 -3.52 -18.01 -0.25
CA ALA A 75 -3.20 -19.42 -0.46
C ALA A 75 -1.77 -19.76 -0.01
N LYS A 76 -0.81 -18.93 -0.36
CA LYS A 76 0.60 -19.08 0.02
C LYS A 76 0.81 -18.97 1.53
N ASP A 77 0.23 -17.95 2.16
CA ASP A 77 0.42 -17.67 3.58
C ASP A 77 -0.22 -18.75 4.47
N PHE A 78 -1.31 -19.35 4.01
CA PHE A 78 -1.97 -20.49 4.69
C PHE A 78 -1.47 -21.86 4.21
N ASN A 79 -0.54 -21.91 3.26
CA ASN A 79 -0.06 -23.17 2.64
C ASN A 79 -1.19 -24.03 2.05
N ILE A 80 -2.18 -23.40 1.41
CA ILE A 80 -3.34 -24.05 0.78
C ILE A 80 -2.91 -24.69 -0.54
N GLN A 81 -3.45 -25.88 -0.79
CA GLN A 81 -3.29 -26.60 -2.05
C GLN A 81 -4.57 -26.58 -2.88
N LEU A 82 -4.46 -26.78 -4.19
CA LEU A 82 -5.62 -27.01 -5.02
C LEU A 82 -6.32 -28.31 -4.60
N GLY A 83 -7.64 -28.28 -4.49
CA GLY A 83 -8.45 -29.38 -3.98
C GLY A 83 -8.70 -29.35 -2.48
N ASP A 84 -8.09 -28.41 -1.72
CA ASP A 84 -8.39 -28.25 -0.30
C ASP A 84 -9.84 -27.81 -0.08
N ILE A 85 -10.45 -28.33 0.97
CA ILE A 85 -11.85 -28.09 1.31
C ILE A 85 -11.94 -27.03 2.40
N PHE A 86 -12.63 -25.95 2.11
CA PHE A 86 -13.00 -24.93 3.09
C PHE A 86 -14.41 -25.17 3.59
N THR A 87 -14.59 -25.28 4.91
CA THR A 87 -15.91 -25.17 5.55
C THR A 87 -16.15 -23.70 5.84
N LEU A 88 -17.15 -23.13 5.19
CA LEU A 88 -17.55 -21.74 5.33
C LEU A 88 -18.83 -21.62 6.15
N ASN A 89 -18.87 -20.70 7.09
CA ASN A 89 -20.13 -20.27 7.70
C ASN A 89 -20.73 -19.16 6.82
N VAL A 90 -21.91 -19.41 6.29
CA VAL A 90 -22.68 -18.44 5.51
C VAL A 90 -24.05 -18.27 6.15
N TYR A 91 -24.29 -17.13 6.79
CA TYR A 91 -25.53 -16.85 7.54
C TYR A 91 -25.93 -17.95 8.53
N GLY A 92 -24.95 -18.52 9.26
CA GLY A 92 -25.19 -19.56 10.27
C GLY A 92 -25.29 -20.99 9.72
N ARG A 93 -25.06 -21.19 8.41
CA ARG A 93 -24.99 -22.53 7.79
C ARG A 93 -23.55 -22.84 7.40
N GLU A 94 -23.09 -24.03 7.75
CA GLU A 94 -21.81 -24.54 7.28
C GLU A 94 -21.99 -25.11 5.86
N ILE A 95 -21.15 -24.65 4.94
CA ILE A 95 -21.10 -25.06 3.52
C ILE A 95 -19.67 -25.42 3.21
N GLU A 96 -19.46 -26.57 2.57
CA GLU A 96 -18.14 -26.98 2.08
C GLU A 96 -17.92 -26.53 0.66
N GLY A 97 -16.71 -26.00 0.38
CA GLY A 97 -16.29 -25.59 -0.94
C GLY A 97 -14.87 -26.00 -1.24
N GLU A 98 -14.63 -26.41 -2.47
CA GLU A 98 -13.32 -26.83 -2.96
C GLU A 98 -12.54 -25.66 -3.55
N VAL A 99 -11.27 -25.49 -3.17
CA VAL A 99 -10.36 -24.51 -3.77
C VAL A 99 -9.85 -25.03 -5.11
N ILE A 100 -10.36 -24.47 -6.20
CA ILE A 100 -10.05 -24.94 -7.57
C ILE A 100 -8.99 -24.13 -8.29
N ASN A 101 -8.74 -22.91 -7.86
CA ASN A 101 -7.69 -22.06 -8.45
C ASN A 101 -7.15 -21.02 -7.48
N PHE A 102 -5.96 -20.53 -7.80
CA PHE A 102 -5.34 -19.36 -7.19
C PHE A 102 -5.23 -18.24 -8.21
N ARG A 103 -5.65 -17.02 -7.81
CA ARG A 103 -5.58 -15.84 -8.66
C ARG A 103 -4.76 -14.73 -8.01
N GLU A 104 -4.05 -13.98 -8.80
CA GLU A 104 -3.44 -12.73 -8.38
C GLU A 104 -4.52 -11.65 -8.33
N VAL A 105 -4.59 -10.93 -7.21
CA VAL A 105 -5.55 -9.84 -6.97
C VAL A 105 -4.79 -8.56 -6.75
N ASP A 106 -5.07 -7.53 -7.55
CA ASP A 106 -4.50 -6.20 -7.35
C ASP A 106 -5.40 -5.36 -6.45
N TYR A 107 -4.95 -5.10 -5.22
CA TYR A 107 -5.66 -4.25 -4.25
C TYR A 107 -5.24 -2.78 -4.30
N ARG A 108 -4.38 -2.39 -5.25
CA ARG A 108 -3.82 -1.02 -5.30
C ARG A 108 -4.75 -0.02 -5.97
N ASP A 109 -5.64 -0.47 -6.79
CA ASP A 109 -6.71 0.33 -7.36
C ASP A 109 -7.92 0.36 -6.41
N LEU A 110 -8.88 1.21 -6.68
CA LEU A 110 -10.14 1.30 -5.93
C LEU A 110 -11.24 0.40 -6.51
N SER A 111 -10.86 -0.65 -7.24
CA SER A 111 -11.79 -1.65 -7.77
C SER A 111 -12.32 -2.54 -6.64
N ILE A 112 -13.49 -3.15 -6.89
CA ILE A 112 -14.09 -4.09 -5.94
C ILE A 112 -13.38 -5.42 -6.06
N ASN A 113 -12.55 -5.76 -5.07
CA ASN A 113 -11.81 -7.00 -5.02
C ASN A 113 -12.16 -7.82 -3.77
N PHE A 114 -12.15 -9.14 -3.91
CA PHE A 114 -12.45 -10.09 -2.85
C PHE A 114 -11.36 -11.15 -2.77
N ALA A 115 -10.99 -11.58 -1.56
CA ALA A 115 -10.02 -12.66 -1.37
C ALA A 115 -10.56 -14.00 -1.89
N MET A 116 -11.86 -14.22 -1.75
CA MET A 116 -12.56 -15.42 -2.21
C MET A 116 -13.64 -15.05 -3.22
N LEU A 117 -13.66 -15.76 -4.35
CA LEU A 117 -14.77 -15.77 -5.30
C LEU A 117 -15.37 -17.16 -5.39
N PHE A 118 -16.66 -17.21 -5.61
CA PHE A 118 -17.45 -18.44 -5.73
C PHE A 118 -17.95 -18.65 -7.16
N ASN A 119 -18.23 -19.90 -7.51
CA ASN A 119 -18.88 -20.20 -8.77
C ASN A 119 -20.32 -19.70 -8.76
N PRO A 120 -20.80 -19.04 -9.82
CA PRO A 120 -22.12 -18.42 -9.85
C PRO A 120 -23.26 -19.42 -9.82
N GLN A 121 -23.08 -20.66 -10.30
CA GLN A 121 -24.11 -21.69 -10.33
C GLN A 121 -24.60 -22.02 -8.91
N PHE A 122 -23.68 -22.16 -7.98
CA PHE A 122 -23.98 -22.42 -6.58
C PHE A 122 -24.37 -21.14 -5.84
N ALA A 123 -23.57 -20.09 -5.98
CA ALA A 123 -23.65 -18.89 -5.16
C ALA A 123 -24.91 -18.03 -5.40
N LYS A 124 -25.51 -18.06 -6.60
CA LYS A 124 -26.77 -17.34 -6.92
C LYS A 124 -27.93 -17.72 -6.02
N ASN A 125 -27.92 -18.90 -5.42
CA ASN A 125 -28.97 -19.40 -4.53
C ASN A 125 -28.78 -19.00 -3.08
N ILE A 126 -27.64 -18.36 -2.74
CA ILE A 126 -27.35 -17.89 -1.39
C ILE A 126 -27.95 -16.49 -1.19
N PRO A 127 -28.57 -16.18 -0.03
CA PRO A 127 -28.97 -14.81 0.29
C PRO A 127 -27.76 -13.86 0.16
N HIS A 128 -27.94 -12.72 -0.46
CA HIS A 128 -26.84 -11.81 -0.77
C HIS A 128 -27.28 -10.35 -0.80
N GLU A 129 -26.31 -9.47 -0.69
CA GLU A 129 -26.42 -8.03 -0.86
C GLU A 129 -25.71 -7.63 -2.16
N TYR A 130 -25.90 -6.38 -2.59
CA TYR A 130 -25.17 -5.84 -3.71
C TYR A 130 -24.23 -4.73 -3.22
N LEU A 131 -22.99 -4.79 -3.66
CA LEU A 131 -22.03 -3.71 -3.51
C LEU A 131 -21.92 -2.98 -4.85
N ALA A 132 -22.06 -1.67 -4.83
CA ALA A 132 -21.90 -0.84 -6.02
C ALA A 132 -20.84 0.21 -5.80
N THR A 133 -19.95 0.40 -6.78
CA THR A 133 -19.09 1.57 -6.88
C THR A 133 -19.52 2.43 -8.04
N ALA A 134 -19.55 3.74 -7.81
CA ALA A 134 -19.92 4.69 -8.85
C ALA A 134 -19.01 5.91 -8.82
N LYS A 135 -18.51 6.32 -9.99
CA LYS A 135 -17.78 7.57 -10.17
C LYS A 135 -18.73 8.63 -10.68
N PHE A 136 -19.07 9.57 -9.80
CA PHE A 136 -19.94 10.71 -10.14
C PHE A 136 -19.11 11.98 -10.30
N ASN A 137 -19.59 12.87 -11.18
CA ASN A 137 -19.10 14.22 -11.20
C ASN A 137 -19.79 15.00 -10.06
N SER A 138 -19.02 15.47 -9.08
CA SER A 138 -19.50 15.98 -7.79
C SER A 138 -20.61 17.05 -7.85
N ASN A 139 -20.77 17.74 -8.99
CA ASN A 139 -21.72 18.85 -9.13
C ASN A 139 -23.15 18.43 -9.51
N LYS A 140 -23.43 17.14 -9.70
CA LYS A 140 -24.74 16.65 -10.18
C LYS A 140 -25.34 15.53 -9.32
N PHE A 141 -24.68 15.14 -8.24
CA PHE A 141 -25.13 14.03 -7.43
C PHE A 141 -25.74 14.52 -6.13
N ASP A 142 -27.05 14.32 -5.96
CA ASP A 142 -27.77 14.58 -4.71
C ASP A 142 -27.96 13.28 -3.94
N GLU A 143 -27.23 13.19 -2.83
CA GLU A 143 -27.27 12.03 -1.91
C GLU A 143 -28.63 11.90 -1.23
N THR A 144 -29.26 13.04 -0.92
CA THR A 144 -30.54 13.07 -0.21
C THR A 144 -31.66 12.49 -1.08
N GLU A 145 -31.69 12.87 -2.35
CA GLU A 145 -32.64 12.34 -3.32
C GLU A 145 -32.50 10.82 -3.50
N MET A 146 -31.26 10.33 -3.50
CA MET A 146 -31.00 8.91 -3.68
C MET A 146 -31.41 8.07 -2.43
N LEU A 147 -31.19 8.59 -1.23
CA LEU A 147 -31.60 7.95 0.01
C LEU A 147 -33.15 7.99 0.20
N GLU A 148 -33.83 9.00 -0.34
CA GLU A 148 -35.29 9.03 -0.36
C GLU A 148 -35.88 7.97 -1.28
N ILE A 149 -35.25 7.71 -2.43
CA ILE A 149 -35.69 6.69 -3.40
C ILE A 149 -35.35 5.27 -2.89
N MET A 150 -34.21 5.10 -2.21
CA MET A 150 -33.69 3.82 -1.74
C MET A 150 -33.28 3.89 -0.26
N PRO A 151 -34.22 3.84 0.68
CA PRO A 151 -33.93 3.99 2.12
C PRO A 151 -33.01 2.89 2.72
N SER A 152 -32.94 1.74 2.06
CA SER A 152 -32.03 0.63 2.46
C SER A 152 -30.58 0.79 1.95
N LEU A 153 -30.31 1.85 1.17
CA LEU A 153 -28.97 2.10 0.64
C LEU A 153 -28.08 2.67 1.74
N SER A 154 -26.92 2.04 1.96
CA SER A 154 -25.84 2.60 2.77
C SER A 154 -24.78 3.17 1.85
N MET A 155 -24.49 4.46 1.93
CA MET A 155 -23.58 5.15 1.05
C MET A 155 -22.35 5.67 1.80
N ILE A 156 -21.17 5.50 1.21
CA ILE A 156 -19.90 6.01 1.73
C ILE A 156 -19.21 6.83 0.66
N LYS A 157 -19.00 8.12 0.92
CA LYS A 157 -18.22 9.01 0.04
C LYS A 157 -16.73 8.83 0.29
N ILE A 158 -16.05 8.11 -0.57
CA ILE A 158 -14.61 7.91 -0.47
C ILE A 158 -13.85 9.25 -0.58
N ALA A 159 -14.36 10.20 -1.38
CA ALA A 159 -13.75 11.52 -1.56
C ALA A 159 -13.60 12.30 -0.23
N ASP A 160 -14.55 12.19 0.69
CA ASP A 160 -14.51 12.87 1.98
C ASP A 160 -13.40 12.31 2.88
N TYR A 161 -13.17 10.99 2.83
CA TYR A 161 -12.06 10.36 3.54
C TYR A 161 -10.71 10.74 2.95
N LEU A 162 -10.59 10.73 1.61
CA LEU A 162 -9.36 11.13 0.93
C LEU A 162 -9.01 12.60 1.21
N SER A 163 -10.01 13.49 1.23
CA SER A 163 -9.79 14.91 1.56
C SER A 163 -9.26 15.12 2.97
N LYS A 164 -9.77 14.38 3.95
CA LYS A 164 -9.28 14.41 5.34
C LYS A 164 -7.84 13.91 5.44
N VAL A 165 -7.51 12.79 4.79
CA VAL A 165 -6.16 12.25 4.75
C VAL A 165 -5.20 13.25 4.10
N THR A 166 -5.58 13.82 2.96
CA THR A 166 -4.78 14.83 2.25
C THR A 166 -4.55 16.08 3.12
N ALA A 167 -5.55 16.53 3.87
CA ALA A 167 -5.42 17.66 4.78
C ALA A 167 -4.40 17.37 5.92
N VAL A 168 -4.39 16.17 6.46
CA VAL A 168 -3.39 15.74 7.47
C VAL A 168 -2.00 15.69 6.85
N LEU A 169 -1.84 15.06 5.67
CA LEU A 169 -0.57 14.99 4.95
C LEU A 169 -0.01 16.37 4.64
N ASN A 170 -0.85 17.32 4.22
CA ASN A 170 -0.44 18.71 3.97
C ASN A 170 0.09 19.39 5.24
N LYS A 171 -0.54 19.18 6.41
CA LYS A 171 -0.03 19.70 7.68
C LYS A 171 1.33 19.13 8.04
N VAL A 172 1.53 17.83 7.86
CA VAL A 172 2.83 17.17 8.08
C VAL A 172 3.87 17.72 7.10
N PHE A 173 3.53 17.87 5.82
CA PHE A 173 4.42 18.44 4.82
C PHE A 173 4.87 19.88 5.17
N ILE A 174 3.96 20.74 5.61
CA ILE A 174 4.27 22.09 6.05
C ILE A 174 5.23 22.06 7.26
N ALA A 175 4.96 21.19 8.24
CA ALA A 175 5.82 21.07 9.42
C ALA A 175 7.25 20.63 9.05
N VAL A 176 7.38 19.62 8.20
CA VAL A 176 8.69 19.14 7.69
C VAL A 176 9.41 20.25 6.91
N THR A 177 8.69 20.98 6.07
CA THR A 177 9.27 22.10 5.30
C THR A 177 9.80 23.20 6.22
N LEU A 178 9.06 23.56 7.27
CA LEU A 178 9.51 24.56 8.25
C LEU A 178 10.77 24.10 8.99
N ILE A 179 10.81 22.87 9.48
CA ILE A 179 11.98 22.30 10.15
C ILE A 179 13.19 22.29 9.20
N SER A 180 13.00 21.90 7.96
CA SER A 180 14.05 21.88 6.94
C SER A 180 14.58 23.29 6.66
N ALA A 181 13.71 24.28 6.56
CA ALA A 181 14.09 25.67 6.35
C ALA A 181 14.95 26.20 7.52
N VAL A 182 14.56 25.94 8.77
CA VAL A 182 15.35 26.30 9.97
C VAL A 182 16.71 25.61 9.96
N THR A 183 16.76 24.33 9.61
CA THR A 183 18.02 23.57 9.53
C THR A 183 18.97 24.14 8.48
N ILE A 184 18.45 24.54 7.33
CA ILE A 184 19.23 25.17 6.26
C ILE A 184 19.82 26.52 6.75
N VAL A 185 19.01 27.34 7.42
CA VAL A 185 19.47 28.64 7.97
C VAL A 185 20.59 28.42 8.99
N ILE A 186 20.41 27.48 9.94
CA ILE A 186 21.43 27.14 10.92
C ILE A 186 22.73 26.67 10.20
N GLY A 187 22.59 25.78 9.21
CA GLY A 187 23.71 25.29 8.40
C GLY A 187 24.49 26.45 7.72
N LEU A 188 23.77 27.41 7.15
CA LEU A 188 24.39 28.59 6.54
C LEU A 188 25.13 29.47 7.56
N ILE A 189 24.58 29.65 8.77
CA ILE A 189 25.24 30.39 9.84
C ILE A 189 26.54 29.69 10.27
N VAL A 190 26.50 28.37 10.46
CA VAL A 190 27.69 27.58 10.82
C VAL A 190 28.77 27.67 9.76
N ILE A 191 28.41 27.50 8.48
CA ILE A 191 29.36 27.62 7.36
C ILE A 191 29.95 29.03 7.30
N SER A 192 29.12 30.06 7.42
CA SER A 192 29.58 31.46 7.43
C SER A 192 30.57 31.75 8.57
N SER A 193 30.27 31.25 9.76
CA SER A 193 31.16 31.37 10.92
C SER A 193 32.50 30.70 10.71
N ALA A 194 32.49 29.49 10.13
CA ALA A 194 33.71 28.75 9.81
C ALA A 194 34.57 29.49 8.78
N ILE A 195 33.96 30.08 7.76
CA ILE A 195 34.68 30.88 6.72
C ILE A 195 35.33 32.12 7.37
N ILE A 196 34.63 32.82 8.27
CA ILE A 196 35.18 34.03 8.96
C ILE A 196 36.40 33.65 9.81
N VAL A 197 36.31 32.57 10.58
CA VAL A 197 37.39 32.11 11.47
C VAL A 197 38.59 31.67 10.60
N GLN A 198 38.37 30.89 9.56
CA GLN A 198 39.44 30.46 8.64
C GLN A 198 40.10 31.64 7.89
N GLY A 199 39.31 32.67 7.54
CA GLY A 199 39.84 33.88 6.90
C GLY A 199 40.89 34.57 7.73
N LYS A 200 40.71 34.74 9.04
CA LYS A 200 41.71 35.33 9.94
C LYS A 200 42.98 34.50 10.07
N VAL A 201 42.86 33.16 10.10
CA VAL A 201 44.02 32.26 10.13
C VAL A 201 44.79 32.34 8.82
N LYS A 202 44.10 32.41 7.67
CA LYS A 202 44.69 32.51 6.33
C LYS A 202 45.38 33.85 6.12
N GLU A 203 44.90 34.95 6.66
CA GLU A 203 45.62 36.23 6.61
C GLU A 203 47.04 36.11 7.20
N TYR A 204 47.16 35.49 8.36
CA TYR A 204 48.45 35.25 9.00
C TYR A 204 49.33 34.31 8.20
N GLN A 205 48.82 33.21 7.68
CA GLN A 205 49.57 32.28 6.83
C GLN A 205 50.01 32.93 5.51
N ASN A 206 49.17 33.76 4.92
CA ASN A 206 49.50 34.47 3.66
C ASN A 206 50.64 35.51 3.88
N LEU A 207 50.68 36.13 5.08
CA LEU A 207 51.79 37.01 5.45
C LEU A 207 53.12 36.25 5.58
N VAL A 208 53.09 35.07 6.20
CA VAL A 208 54.27 34.20 6.34
C VAL A 208 54.73 33.72 4.95
N PHE A 209 53.83 33.27 4.05
CA PHE A 209 54.20 32.91 2.69
C PHE A 209 54.80 34.06 1.86
N LYS A 210 54.28 35.28 2.05
CA LYS A 210 54.85 36.47 1.42
C LYS A 210 56.25 36.76 1.89
N ILE A 211 56.54 36.61 3.19
CA ILE A 211 57.88 36.77 3.75
C ILE A 211 58.85 35.72 3.18
N LEU A 212 58.40 34.53 2.95
CA LEU A 212 59.13 33.42 2.34
C LEU A 212 59.29 33.55 0.79
N GLY A 213 58.79 34.64 0.19
CA GLY A 213 58.98 34.93 -1.25
C GLY A 213 57.94 34.28 -2.19
N PHE A 214 56.86 33.73 -1.69
CA PHE A 214 55.82 33.15 -2.56
C PHE A 214 55.04 34.25 -3.31
N SER A 215 54.82 33.99 -4.60
CA SER A 215 54.02 34.87 -5.45
C SER A 215 52.52 34.78 -5.11
N LYS A 216 51.75 35.83 -5.42
CA LYS A 216 50.30 35.82 -5.23
C LYS A 216 49.58 34.61 -5.89
N LYS A 217 50.06 34.21 -7.09
CA LYS A 217 49.51 33.07 -7.82
C LYS A 217 49.73 31.74 -7.07
N GLN A 218 50.88 31.55 -6.46
CA GLN A 218 51.24 30.35 -5.72
C GLN A 218 50.40 30.25 -4.41
N ILE A 219 50.14 31.36 -3.71
CA ILE A 219 49.32 31.42 -2.51
C ILE A 219 47.86 31.05 -2.84
N VAL A 220 47.30 31.60 -3.92
CA VAL A 220 45.92 31.28 -4.36
C VAL A 220 45.83 29.82 -4.78
N PHE A 221 46.83 29.30 -5.52
CA PHE A 221 46.81 27.91 -5.96
C PHE A 221 46.91 26.90 -4.81
N SER A 222 47.74 27.19 -3.78
CA SER A 222 47.82 26.40 -2.55
C SER A 222 46.49 26.36 -1.81
N SER A 223 45.81 27.51 -1.71
CA SER A 223 44.49 27.58 -1.07
C SER A 223 43.40 26.82 -1.84
N LEU A 224 43.47 26.79 -3.17
CA LEU A 224 42.56 26.00 -4.01
C LEU A 224 42.74 24.48 -3.80
N ILE A 225 43.99 24.03 -3.76
CA ILE A 225 44.32 22.61 -3.52
C ILE A 225 43.81 22.17 -2.15
N GLU A 226 44.03 22.97 -1.11
CA GLU A 226 43.53 22.69 0.23
C GLU A 226 42.00 22.54 0.26
N PHE A 227 41.30 23.43 -0.44
CA PHE A 227 39.82 23.36 -0.54
C PHE A 227 39.35 22.08 -1.26
N ILE A 228 40.01 21.68 -2.31
CA ILE A 228 39.69 20.45 -3.07
C ILE A 228 39.93 19.20 -2.21
N ILE A 229 41.01 19.18 -1.42
CA ILE A 229 41.29 18.05 -0.51
C ILE A 229 40.22 17.93 0.57
N ILE A 230 39.87 19.05 1.21
CA ILE A 230 38.82 19.06 2.25
C ILE A 230 37.49 18.60 1.65
N PHE A 231 37.09 19.11 0.49
CA PHE A 231 35.87 18.74 -0.19
C PHE A 231 35.80 17.25 -0.53
N LYS A 232 36.89 16.67 -1.06
CA LYS A 232 36.98 15.24 -1.31
C LYS A 232 36.91 14.42 -0.04
N SER A 233 37.52 14.86 1.05
CA SER A 233 37.47 14.16 2.35
C SER A 233 36.05 14.11 2.91
N VAL A 234 35.30 15.22 2.81
CA VAL A 234 33.90 15.27 3.26
C VAL A 234 33.02 14.31 2.44
N ILE A 235 33.17 14.28 1.12
CA ILE A 235 32.44 13.34 0.26
C ILE A 235 32.76 11.88 0.61
N LEU A 236 34.05 11.59 0.86
CA LEU A 236 34.50 10.24 1.20
C LEU A 236 33.92 9.78 2.54
N ILE A 237 33.85 10.64 3.53
CA ILE A 237 33.24 10.36 4.85
C ILE A 237 31.73 10.11 4.67
N GLN A 238 31.07 10.89 3.84
CA GLN A 238 29.62 10.73 3.59
C GLN A 238 29.31 9.40 2.89
N TYR A 239 30.20 8.95 2.01
CA TYR A 239 30.06 7.65 1.31
C TYR A 239 30.31 6.44 2.25
N PHE A 240 31.14 6.62 3.31
CA PHE A 240 31.42 5.55 4.29
C PHE A 240 30.35 5.44 5.40
N LEU A 241 29.49 6.46 5.54
CA LEU A 241 28.42 6.49 6.55
C LEU A 241 27.04 6.06 6.00
N GLN A 242 26.95 5.73 4.72
CA GLN A 242 25.79 5.07 4.08
C GLN A 242 26.00 3.56 3.97
#